data_cd83ca545a53d1dd435f3cc51c244702
#
_entry.id   cd83ca545a53d1dd435f3cc51c244702
#
_cell.length_a   1.000
_cell.length_b   1.000
_cell.length_c   1.000
_cell.angle_alpha   90.00
_cell.angle_beta   90.00
_cell.angle_gamma   90.00
#
_symmetry.space_group_name_H-M   'P 1'
#
loop_
_entity.id
_entity.type
_entity.pdbx_description
1 polymer ?
#
loop_
_entity_poly.entity_id
_entity_poly.type
_entity_poly.pdbx_seq_one_letter_code
_entity_poly.pdbx_strand_id
1 'polypeptide(L)'
;MTGNQMFCRENELDESFKQLASYINIPVGVLLPFKSQCFVRHYNKGQIVYYSSDETTHIYLLLKGNIMRENFNLNGDVYRYLNREKVLFPLNNLFQDKVPNEMCTALTDCEMIGIPRDLIEYLCKNHEEIFVKLFSLLSETQCQHIEYNMALTSKLAKERVTKILRYLCQTVGYDHDEFYEIKHFMTIQLLSDMAGISRETTSHIINELREEKRLFKNSKNWLVSKDL
;
A
#
# COMPACT_ATOMS: atom_id res chain seq x y z
N MET A 1 -33.52 -5.86 -2.25
CA MET A 1 -32.60 -5.03 -1.44
C MET A 1 -33.44 -3.98 -0.75
N THR A 2 -33.46 -3.98 0.56
CA THR A 2 -34.29 -3.08 1.37
C THR A 2 -33.73 -1.67 1.36
N GLY A 3 -34.58 -0.63 1.34
CA GLY A 3 -34.18 0.79 1.25
C GLY A 3 -33.10 1.23 2.22
N ASN A 4 -32.99 0.65 3.42
CA ASN A 4 -31.93 0.93 4.39
C ASN A 4 -30.51 0.53 3.92
N GLN A 5 -30.36 -0.53 3.13
CA GLN A 5 -29.04 -0.93 2.58
C GLN A 5 -28.59 -0.01 1.45
N MET A 6 -29.53 0.59 0.72
CA MET A 6 -29.23 1.53 -0.36
C MET A 6 -28.78 2.90 0.21
N PHE A 7 -29.48 3.41 1.24
CA PHE A 7 -29.10 4.64 1.95
C PHE A 7 -27.72 4.53 2.66
N CYS A 8 -27.41 3.36 3.24
CA CYS A 8 -26.13 3.14 3.90
C CYS A 8 -24.96 3.18 2.89
N ARG A 9 -25.15 2.60 1.69
CA ARG A 9 -24.13 2.61 0.63
C ARG A 9 -23.92 3.98 -0.03
N GLU A 10 -24.97 4.78 -0.16
CA GLU A 10 -24.86 6.16 -0.68
C GLU A 10 -24.06 7.06 0.28
N ASN A 11 -24.34 6.99 1.57
CA ASN A 11 -23.59 7.74 2.59
C ASN A 11 -22.11 7.33 2.66
N GLU A 12 -21.82 6.04 2.50
CA GLU A 12 -20.45 5.51 2.47
C GLU A 12 -19.68 6.02 1.26
N LEU A 13 -20.30 6.00 0.07
CA LEU A 13 -19.70 6.55 -1.14
C LEU A 13 -19.46 8.07 -1.01
N ASP A 14 -20.38 8.82 -0.40
CA ASP A 14 -20.25 10.25 -0.21
C ASP A 14 -19.06 10.60 0.70
N GLU A 15 -18.86 9.85 1.78
CA GLU A 15 -17.73 10.06 2.69
C GLU A 15 -16.40 9.66 2.02
N SER A 16 -16.36 8.51 1.36
CA SER A 16 -15.19 8.04 0.63
C SER A 16 -14.80 9.00 -0.49
N PHE A 17 -15.80 9.58 -1.15
CA PHE A 17 -15.61 10.56 -2.22
C PHE A 17 -15.03 11.88 -1.72
N LYS A 18 -15.45 12.36 -0.54
CA LYS A 18 -14.84 13.52 0.13
C LYS A 18 -13.38 13.24 0.52
N GLN A 19 -13.11 12.05 1.04
CA GLN A 19 -11.74 11.64 1.38
C GLN A 19 -10.85 11.61 0.14
N LEU A 20 -11.36 11.09 -1.00
CA LEU A 20 -10.67 11.13 -2.28
C LEU A 20 -10.35 12.55 -2.72
N ALA A 21 -11.35 13.44 -2.75
CA ALA A 21 -11.16 14.84 -3.15
C ALA A 21 -10.12 15.55 -2.28
N SER A 22 -10.17 15.33 -0.97
CA SER A 22 -9.17 15.84 -0.03
C SER A 22 -7.79 15.26 -0.28
N TYR A 23 -7.69 13.96 -0.60
CA TYR A 23 -6.41 13.29 -0.81
C TYR A 23 -5.69 13.80 -2.08
N ILE A 24 -6.43 13.99 -3.18
CA ILE A 24 -5.87 14.52 -4.43
C ILE A 24 -5.88 16.06 -4.48
N ASN A 25 -6.28 16.71 -3.39
CA ASN A 25 -6.25 18.16 -3.18
C ASN A 25 -7.10 18.96 -4.18
N ILE A 26 -8.35 18.54 -4.39
CA ILE A 26 -9.29 19.27 -5.23
C ILE A 26 -10.61 19.53 -4.51
N PRO A 27 -11.35 20.60 -4.90
CA PRO A 27 -12.71 20.81 -4.42
C PRO A 27 -13.63 19.64 -4.81
N VAL A 28 -14.43 19.16 -3.86
CA VAL A 28 -15.40 18.07 -4.10
C VAL A 28 -16.30 18.34 -5.29
N GLY A 29 -16.67 19.61 -5.52
CA GLY A 29 -17.50 20.03 -6.65
C GLY A 29 -16.94 19.69 -8.02
N VAL A 30 -15.62 19.62 -8.18
CA VAL A 30 -14.94 19.22 -9.43
C VAL A 30 -15.14 17.74 -9.71
N LEU A 31 -15.15 16.90 -8.67
CA LEU A 31 -15.36 15.46 -8.80
C LEU A 31 -16.86 15.08 -8.88
N LEU A 32 -17.74 15.89 -8.32
CA LEU A 32 -19.16 15.56 -8.14
C LEU A 32 -19.86 15.06 -9.42
N PRO A 33 -19.61 15.63 -10.62
CA PRO A 33 -20.20 15.14 -11.88
C PRO A 33 -19.84 13.69 -12.21
N PHE A 34 -18.75 13.18 -11.66
CA PHE A 34 -18.20 11.86 -11.96
C PHE A 34 -18.47 10.83 -10.85
N LYS A 35 -19.20 11.20 -9.80
CA LYS A 35 -19.49 10.33 -8.64
C LYS A 35 -20.09 8.99 -9.05
N SER A 36 -20.98 8.96 -10.04
CA SER A 36 -21.62 7.74 -10.53
C SER A 36 -20.65 6.75 -11.19
N GLN A 37 -19.44 7.19 -11.55
CA GLN A 37 -18.41 6.34 -12.15
C GLN A 37 -17.48 5.74 -11.09
N CYS A 38 -17.54 6.24 -9.84
CA CYS A 38 -16.77 5.76 -8.72
C CYS A 38 -17.56 4.72 -7.91
N PHE A 39 -16.85 3.85 -7.22
CA PHE A 39 -17.47 2.84 -6.36
C PHE A 39 -16.61 2.57 -5.13
N VAL A 40 -17.24 2.15 -4.03
CA VAL A 40 -16.54 1.65 -2.84
C VAL A 40 -16.60 0.13 -2.84
N ARG A 41 -15.49 -0.51 -2.47
CA ARG A 41 -15.38 -1.96 -2.29
C ARG A 41 -14.71 -2.31 -0.99
N HIS A 42 -15.20 -3.39 -0.39
CA HIS A 42 -14.62 -4.03 0.77
C HIS A 42 -13.96 -5.34 0.36
N TYR A 43 -12.77 -5.57 0.87
CA TYR A 43 -12.01 -6.81 0.67
C TYR A 43 -11.69 -7.40 2.04
N ASN A 44 -12.01 -8.67 2.23
CA ASN A 44 -11.58 -9.39 3.42
C ASN A 44 -10.10 -9.74 3.33
N LYS A 45 -9.46 -9.93 4.47
CA LYS A 45 -8.07 -10.40 4.54
C LYS A 45 -7.84 -11.61 3.62
N GLY A 46 -6.79 -11.53 2.79
CA GLY A 46 -6.38 -12.56 1.84
C GLY A 46 -7.08 -12.50 0.48
N GLN A 47 -8.07 -11.64 0.29
CA GLN A 47 -8.71 -11.46 -1.01
C GLN A 47 -7.80 -10.69 -1.98
N ILE A 48 -7.84 -11.11 -3.25
CA ILE A 48 -7.12 -10.44 -4.34
C ILE A 48 -7.97 -9.27 -4.83
N VAL A 49 -7.35 -8.10 -4.93
CA VAL A 49 -7.96 -6.87 -5.44
C VAL A 49 -7.95 -6.87 -6.97
N TYR A 50 -6.81 -7.23 -7.56
CA TYR A 50 -6.62 -7.49 -8.98
C TYR A 50 -5.44 -8.44 -9.19
N TYR A 51 -5.50 -9.20 -10.28
CA TYR A 51 -4.43 -10.10 -10.72
C TYR A 51 -3.46 -9.39 -11.66
N SER A 52 -2.26 -9.94 -11.78
CA SER A 52 -1.23 -9.45 -12.71
C SER A 52 -1.63 -9.57 -14.20
N SER A 53 -2.59 -10.47 -14.50
CA SER A 53 -3.15 -10.64 -15.84
C SER A 53 -4.32 -9.69 -16.14
N ASP A 54 -4.84 -9.00 -15.12
CA ASP A 54 -6.01 -8.14 -15.30
C ASP A 54 -5.59 -6.79 -15.92
N GLU A 55 -6.37 -6.33 -16.87
CA GLU A 55 -6.26 -4.95 -17.32
C GLU A 55 -6.85 -4.02 -16.25
N THR A 56 -5.98 -3.37 -15.49
CA THR A 56 -6.39 -2.45 -14.43
C THR A 56 -6.95 -1.17 -15.02
N THR A 57 -8.26 -1.09 -15.10
CA THR A 57 -9.00 0.08 -15.63
C THR A 57 -9.30 1.13 -14.57
N HIS A 58 -8.95 0.86 -13.31
CA HIS A 58 -9.25 1.71 -12.17
C HIS A 58 -7.99 2.02 -11.35
N ILE A 59 -7.99 3.21 -10.77
CA ILE A 59 -7.08 3.63 -9.69
C ILE A 59 -7.86 3.55 -8.39
N TYR A 60 -7.22 3.04 -7.34
CA TYR A 60 -7.84 2.84 -6.03
C TYR A 60 -7.20 3.74 -4.97
N LEU A 61 -8.01 4.41 -4.18
CA LEU A 61 -7.55 4.98 -2.91
C LEU A 61 -7.87 4.00 -1.78
N LEU A 62 -6.85 3.50 -1.10
CA LEU A 62 -7.01 2.68 0.10
C LEU A 62 -7.42 3.57 1.27
N LEU A 63 -8.68 3.44 1.71
CA LEU A 63 -9.26 4.21 2.80
C LEU A 63 -8.95 3.59 4.16
N LYS A 64 -8.91 2.23 4.21
CA LYS A 64 -8.65 1.46 5.42
C LYS A 64 -7.95 0.15 5.09
N GLY A 65 -7.05 -0.26 5.97
CA GLY A 65 -6.38 -1.55 5.90
C GLY A 65 -4.95 -1.49 5.36
N ASN A 66 -4.43 -2.68 5.05
CA ASN A 66 -3.08 -2.87 4.52
C ASN A 66 -3.15 -3.81 3.32
N ILE A 67 -2.36 -3.51 2.29
CA ILE A 67 -2.25 -4.30 1.07
C ILE A 67 -0.82 -4.71 0.81
N MET A 68 -0.67 -5.80 0.07
CA MET A 68 0.58 -6.23 -0.53
C MET A 68 0.44 -6.12 -2.05
N ARG A 69 1.44 -5.54 -2.69
CA ARG A 69 1.56 -5.47 -4.13
C ARG A 69 2.78 -6.28 -4.56
N GLU A 70 2.61 -7.10 -5.58
CA GLU A 70 3.62 -8.06 -6.03
C GLU A 70 3.85 -7.88 -7.52
N ASN A 71 5.10 -7.63 -7.90
CA ASN A 71 5.53 -7.60 -9.30
C ASN A 71 6.29 -8.87 -9.62
N PHE A 72 5.99 -9.47 -10.76
CA PHE A 72 6.57 -10.73 -11.21
C PHE A 72 7.47 -10.50 -12.42
N ASN A 73 8.64 -11.14 -12.42
CA ASN A 73 9.45 -11.22 -13.62
C ASN A 73 9.18 -12.54 -14.39
N LEU A 74 9.78 -12.67 -15.57
CA LEU A 74 9.63 -13.87 -16.42
C LEU A 74 10.21 -15.14 -15.79
N ASN A 75 11.12 -15.02 -14.82
CA ASN A 75 11.74 -16.15 -14.13
C ASN A 75 10.93 -16.59 -12.90
N GLY A 76 9.85 -15.89 -12.56
CA GLY A 76 9.03 -16.17 -11.39
C GLY A 76 9.54 -15.52 -10.09
N ASP A 77 10.58 -14.67 -10.15
CA ASP A 77 10.97 -13.88 -8.98
C ASP A 77 9.91 -12.85 -8.68
N VAL A 78 9.69 -12.59 -7.40
CA VAL A 78 8.62 -11.72 -6.92
C VAL A 78 9.19 -10.56 -6.12
N TYR A 79 8.93 -9.35 -6.57
CA TYR A 79 9.22 -8.12 -5.83
C TYR A 79 7.97 -7.70 -5.06
N ARG A 80 8.04 -7.69 -3.72
CA ARG A 80 6.92 -7.39 -2.82
C ARG A 80 7.11 -6.07 -2.13
N TYR A 81 6.04 -5.27 -2.07
CA TYR A 81 6.00 -4.08 -1.24
C TYR A 81 4.62 -3.88 -0.63
N LEU A 82 4.60 -3.21 0.50
CA LEU A 82 3.42 -3.11 1.35
C LEU A 82 3.00 -1.66 1.47
N ASN A 83 1.68 -1.44 1.48
CA ASN A 83 1.10 -0.13 1.72
C ASN A 83 0.01 -0.21 2.79
N ARG A 84 -0.15 0.86 3.54
CA ARG A 84 -1.27 1.09 4.45
C ARG A 84 -2.25 2.11 3.86
N GLU A 85 -3.34 2.37 4.59
CA GLU A 85 -4.33 3.39 4.23
C GLU A 85 -3.70 4.73 3.82
N LYS A 86 -4.45 5.52 3.04
CA LYS A 86 -4.02 6.77 2.42
C LYS A 86 -2.93 6.57 1.36
N VAL A 87 -3.12 5.59 0.51
CA VAL A 87 -2.30 5.38 -0.70
C VAL A 87 -3.20 5.29 -1.92
N LEU A 88 -2.82 5.97 -2.99
CA LEU A 88 -3.45 5.88 -4.31
C LEU A 88 -2.63 4.93 -5.20
N PHE A 89 -3.26 3.91 -5.78
CA PHE A 89 -2.58 2.88 -6.56
C PHE A 89 -3.50 2.24 -7.61
N PRO A 90 -2.95 1.62 -8.66
CA PRO A 90 -1.58 1.70 -9.13
C PRO A 90 -1.34 3.00 -9.94
N LEU A 91 -0.44 3.88 -9.49
CA LEU A 91 -0.14 5.13 -10.20
C LEU A 91 0.72 4.94 -11.44
N ASN A 92 1.49 3.86 -11.50
CA ASN A 92 2.36 3.51 -12.61
C ASN A 92 1.61 3.09 -13.90
N ASN A 93 0.28 3.00 -13.84
CA ASN A 93 -0.57 2.73 -15.02
C ASN A 93 -1.03 4.01 -15.73
N LEU A 94 -0.88 5.18 -15.07
CA LEU A 94 -1.33 6.44 -15.64
C LEU A 94 -0.49 6.83 -16.85
N PHE A 95 -1.16 7.28 -17.91
CA PHE A 95 -0.54 7.73 -19.16
C PHE A 95 0.35 6.68 -19.85
N GLN A 96 0.07 5.39 -19.65
CA GLN A 96 0.81 4.29 -20.23
C GLN A 96 -0.10 3.29 -20.93
N ASP A 97 0.38 2.75 -22.07
CA ASP A 97 -0.33 1.70 -22.81
C ASP A 97 -0.08 0.31 -22.24
N LYS A 98 1.01 0.13 -21.45
CA LYS A 98 1.36 -1.16 -20.87
C LYS A 98 0.78 -1.30 -19.47
N VAL A 99 0.07 -2.39 -19.26
CA VAL A 99 -0.39 -2.81 -17.93
C VAL A 99 0.82 -3.38 -17.16
N PRO A 100 1.11 -2.87 -15.96
CA PRO A 100 2.12 -3.49 -15.09
C PRO A 100 1.75 -4.93 -14.74
N ASN A 101 2.74 -5.80 -14.71
CA ASN A 101 2.60 -7.19 -14.24
C ASN A 101 2.56 -7.22 -12.71
N GLU A 102 1.51 -6.67 -12.14
CA GLU A 102 1.36 -6.47 -10.69
C GLU A 102 0.08 -7.12 -10.18
N MET A 103 0.18 -7.84 -9.07
CA MET A 103 -0.95 -8.37 -8.31
C MET A 103 -1.10 -7.58 -7.00
N CYS A 104 -2.34 -7.35 -6.57
CA CYS A 104 -2.63 -6.71 -5.30
C CYS A 104 -3.48 -7.61 -4.42
N THR A 105 -3.05 -7.83 -3.17
CA THR A 105 -3.74 -8.66 -2.16
C THR A 105 -4.00 -7.87 -0.88
N ALA A 106 -5.19 -8.00 -0.32
CA ALA A 106 -5.56 -7.44 0.98
C ALA A 106 -4.89 -8.22 2.13
N LEU A 107 -4.00 -7.58 2.91
CA LEU A 107 -3.33 -8.19 4.08
C LEU A 107 -4.19 -8.14 5.35
N THR A 108 -5.11 -7.20 5.40
CA THR A 108 -6.15 -7.05 6.43
C THR A 108 -7.48 -6.82 5.74
N ASP A 109 -8.57 -6.71 6.48
CA ASP A 109 -9.80 -6.19 5.91
C ASP A 109 -9.56 -4.77 5.41
N CYS A 110 -9.93 -4.51 4.15
CA CYS A 110 -9.66 -3.28 3.43
C CYS A 110 -10.94 -2.64 2.90
N GLU A 111 -10.95 -1.32 2.88
CA GLU A 111 -11.96 -0.48 2.23
C GLU A 111 -11.26 0.42 1.21
N MET A 112 -11.78 0.48 -0.01
CA MET A 112 -11.18 1.24 -1.11
C MET A 112 -12.26 1.93 -1.93
N ILE A 113 -11.96 3.15 -2.40
CA ILE A 113 -12.72 3.77 -3.48
C ILE A 113 -11.97 3.57 -4.80
N GLY A 114 -12.69 3.03 -5.79
CA GLY A 114 -12.20 2.84 -7.16
C GLY A 114 -12.67 3.98 -8.06
N ILE A 115 -11.75 4.48 -8.89
CA ILE A 115 -11.95 5.60 -9.82
C ILE A 115 -11.47 5.14 -11.19
N PRO A 116 -12.22 5.37 -12.28
CA PRO A 116 -11.73 5.06 -13.62
C PRO A 116 -10.39 5.75 -13.90
N ARG A 117 -9.44 5.00 -14.47
CA ARG A 117 -8.13 5.54 -14.86
C ARG A 117 -8.27 6.73 -15.80
N ASP A 118 -9.12 6.58 -16.82
CA ASP A 118 -9.33 7.62 -17.83
C ASP A 118 -9.88 8.91 -17.22
N LEU A 119 -10.69 8.81 -16.17
CA LEU A 119 -11.16 9.98 -15.43
C LEU A 119 -10.01 10.68 -14.69
N ILE A 120 -9.13 9.94 -14.03
CA ILE A 120 -7.95 10.54 -13.39
C ILE A 120 -7.05 11.23 -14.43
N GLU A 121 -6.83 10.59 -15.57
CA GLU A 121 -6.04 11.18 -16.68
C GLU A 121 -6.70 12.44 -17.25
N TYR A 122 -8.03 12.42 -17.40
CA TYR A 122 -8.80 13.60 -17.80
C TYR A 122 -8.66 14.74 -16.80
N LEU A 123 -8.79 14.43 -15.51
CA LEU A 123 -8.66 15.42 -14.44
C LEU A 123 -7.24 16.02 -14.42
N CYS A 124 -6.20 15.21 -14.56
CA CYS A 124 -4.82 15.68 -14.64
C CYS A 124 -4.57 16.64 -15.83
N LYS A 125 -5.23 16.40 -16.97
CA LYS A 125 -5.10 17.26 -18.14
C LYS A 125 -5.81 18.61 -18.00
N ASN A 126 -6.83 18.68 -17.15
CA ASN A 126 -7.66 19.86 -16.98
C ASN A 126 -7.42 20.62 -15.66
N HIS A 127 -6.68 20.02 -14.72
CA HIS A 127 -6.39 20.54 -13.39
C HIS A 127 -4.94 20.28 -13.05
N GLU A 128 -4.09 21.29 -13.21
CA GLU A 128 -2.65 21.20 -12.99
C GLU A 128 -2.31 20.77 -11.54
N GLU A 129 -3.08 21.25 -10.58
CA GLU A 129 -2.92 20.91 -9.16
C GLU A 129 -3.05 19.41 -8.87
N ILE A 130 -3.91 18.70 -9.62
CA ILE A 130 -4.07 17.25 -9.51
C ILE A 130 -2.82 16.56 -10.07
N PHE A 131 -2.38 16.98 -11.25
CA PHE A 131 -1.18 16.43 -11.89
C PHE A 131 0.05 16.59 -10.98
N VAL A 132 0.26 17.79 -10.44
CA VAL A 132 1.37 18.07 -9.51
C VAL A 132 1.28 17.18 -8.27
N LYS A 133 0.07 17.01 -7.69
CA LYS A 133 -0.14 16.15 -6.54
C LYS A 133 0.17 14.67 -6.85
N LEU A 134 -0.33 14.15 -7.97
CA LEU A 134 -0.09 12.76 -8.37
C LEU A 134 1.39 12.52 -8.71
N PHE A 135 2.03 13.47 -9.36
CA PHE A 135 3.46 13.41 -9.63
C PHE A 135 4.29 13.38 -8.34
N SER A 136 3.92 14.20 -7.35
CA SER A 136 4.56 14.18 -6.02
C SER A 136 4.41 12.82 -5.34
N LEU A 137 3.20 12.23 -5.35
CA LEU A 137 2.95 10.90 -4.79
C LEU A 137 3.74 9.80 -5.51
N LEU A 138 3.85 9.88 -6.83
CA LEU A 138 4.65 8.94 -7.61
C LEU A 138 6.14 9.08 -7.29
N SER A 139 6.65 10.31 -7.16
CA SER A 139 8.03 10.60 -6.79
C SER A 139 8.36 10.08 -5.39
N GLU A 140 7.45 10.27 -4.42
CA GLU A 140 7.59 9.72 -3.07
C GLU A 140 7.66 8.19 -3.08
N THR A 141 6.73 7.56 -3.81
CA THR A 141 6.73 6.10 -3.99
C THR A 141 8.05 5.61 -4.61
N GLN A 142 8.58 6.33 -5.60
CA GLN A 142 9.87 6.00 -6.22
C GLN A 142 11.02 6.09 -5.22
N CYS A 143 11.06 7.11 -4.37
CA CYS A 143 12.06 7.22 -3.30
C CYS A 143 11.99 6.03 -2.33
N GLN A 144 10.78 5.64 -1.91
CA GLN A 144 10.58 4.47 -1.06
C GLN A 144 11.07 3.17 -1.72
N HIS A 145 10.84 2.99 -3.02
CA HIS A 145 11.37 1.84 -3.77
C HIS A 145 12.90 1.85 -3.85
N ILE A 146 13.52 3.01 -4.02
CA ILE A 146 14.98 3.16 -4.00
C ILE A 146 15.55 2.75 -2.64
N GLU A 147 14.97 3.21 -1.53
CA GLU A 147 15.38 2.82 -0.17
C GLU A 147 15.28 1.30 0.04
N TYR A 148 14.18 0.69 -0.40
CA TYR A 148 14.01 -0.76 -0.32
C TYR A 148 15.03 -1.50 -1.17
N ASN A 149 15.27 -1.08 -2.40
CA ASN A 149 16.26 -1.67 -3.28
C ASN A 149 17.69 -1.54 -2.69
N MET A 150 18.02 -0.40 -2.09
CA MET A 150 19.29 -0.22 -1.37
C MET A 150 19.41 -1.17 -0.17
N ALA A 151 18.31 -1.42 0.55
CA ALA A 151 18.32 -2.42 1.63
C ALA A 151 18.66 -3.83 1.08
N LEU A 152 18.09 -4.21 -0.07
CA LEU A 152 18.34 -5.52 -0.71
C LEU A 152 19.80 -5.69 -1.15
N THR A 153 20.54 -4.62 -1.45
CA THR A 153 21.97 -4.69 -1.83
C THR A 153 22.92 -4.90 -0.65
N SER A 154 22.42 -4.86 0.60
CA SER A 154 23.26 -5.08 1.79
C SER A 154 23.84 -6.49 1.80
N LYS A 155 25.17 -6.60 2.01
CA LYS A 155 25.88 -7.88 1.97
C LYS A 155 25.52 -8.78 3.17
N LEU A 156 25.38 -8.18 4.35
CA LEU A 156 25.06 -8.91 5.57
C LEU A 156 23.55 -9.08 5.73
N ALA A 157 23.09 -10.30 5.98
CA ALA A 157 21.67 -10.62 6.16
C ALA A 157 21.03 -9.79 7.28
N LYS A 158 21.71 -9.60 8.41
CA LYS A 158 21.23 -8.80 9.55
C LYS A 158 21.01 -7.33 9.12
N GLU A 159 21.97 -6.74 8.46
CA GLU A 159 21.86 -5.37 7.96
C GLU A 159 20.70 -5.22 6.97
N ARG A 160 20.54 -6.19 6.05
CA ARG A 160 19.44 -6.22 5.10
C ARG A 160 18.10 -6.26 5.78
N VAL A 161 17.88 -7.19 6.72
CA VAL A 161 16.63 -7.32 7.49
C VAL A 161 16.35 -6.03 8.29
N THR A 162 17.36 -5.47 8.93
CA THR A 162 17.21 -4.22 9.70
C THR A 162 16.76 -3.05 8.82
N LYS A 163 17.39 -2.87 7.65
CA LYS A 163 16.99 -1.81 6.70
C LYS A 163 15.58 -2.04 6.13
N ILE A 164 15.21 -3.28 5.84
CA ILE A 164 13.85 -3.60 5.38
C ILE A 164 12.83 -3.34 6.49
N LEU A 165 13.14 -3.64 7.76
CA LEU A 165 12.27 -3.29 8.88
C LEU A 165 12.08 -1.77 9.00
N ARG A 166 13.14 -0.96 8.83
CA ARG A 166 13.01 0.52 8.79
C ARG A 166 12.09 0.98 7.66
N TYR A 167 12.29 0.46 6.47
CA TYR A 167 11.40 0.72 5.33
C TYR A 167 9.95 0.37 5.66
N LEU A 168 9.70 -0.78 6.27
CA LEU A 168 8.35 -1.20 6.67
C LEU A 168 7.76 -0.30 7.77
N CYS A 169 8.58 0.20 8.69
CA CYS A 169 8.12 1.18 9.68
C CYS A 169 7.60 2.46 9.02
N GLN A 170 8.24 2.93 7.95
CA GLN A 170 7.84 4.13 7.22
C GLN A 170 6.60 3.89 6.35
N THR A 171 6.48 2.72 5.71
CA THR A 171 5.42 2.45 4.74
C THR A 171 4.14 1.88 5.36
N VAL A 172 4.26 0.99 6.36
CA VAL A 172 3.11 0.31 6.99
C VAL A 172 3.09 0.42 8.52
N GLY A 173 4.11 1.03 9.11
CA GLY A 173 4.18 1.25 10.56
C GLY A 173 3.29 2.40 11.01
N TYR A 174 2.75 2.27 12.22
CA TYR A 174 2.04 3.34 12.92
C TYR A 174 2.99 3.94 13.94
N ASP A 175 3.15 5.26 13.90
CA ASP A 175 4.07 5.98 14.78
C ASP A 175 3.50 6.07 16.19
N HIS A 176 4.29 5.62 17.16
CA HIS A 176 4.08 5.80 18.59
C HIS A 176 5.36 6.41 19.18
N ASP A 177 5.32 6.93 20.40
CA ASP A 177 6.39 7.75 21.00
C ASP A 177 7.82 7.22 20.77
N GLU A 178 8.09 5.97 21.18
CA GLU A 178 9.43 5.35 21.05
C GLU A 178 9.50 4.24 20.00
N PHE A 179 8.36 3.83 19.44
CA PHE A 179 8.24 2.66 18.57
C PHE A 179 7.39 2.96 17.35
N TYR A 180 7.62 2.16 16.30
CA TYR A 180 6.66 1.93 15.24
C TYR A 180 5.92 0.63 15.48
N GLU A 181 4.58 0.65 15.40
CA GLU A 181 3.77 -0.56 15.45
C GLU A 181 3.47 -1.06 14.04
N ILE A 182 3.88 -2.29 13.73
CA ILE A 182 3.47 -3.01 12.51
C ILE A 182 2.43 -4.05 12.90
N LYS A 183 1.26 -4.01 12.25
CA LYS A 183 0.12 -4.86 12.57
C LYS A 183 0.39 -6.35 12.30
N HIS A 184 -0.47 -7.18 12.80
CA HIS A 184 -0.40 -8.64 12.86
C HIS A 184 -0.29 -9.37 11.51
N PHE A 185 -0.41 -8.68 10.38
CA PHE A 185 -0.17 -9.28 9.06
C PHE A 185 1.32 -9.59 8.82
N MET A 186 2.22 -8.88 9.52
CA MET A 186 3.66 -9.09 9.40
C MET A 186 4.06 -10.42 10.05
N THR A 187 4.68 -11.27 9.24
CA THR A 187 5.19 -12.57 9.66
C THR A 187 6.68 -12.71 9.34
N ILE A 188 7.36 -13.64 10.02
CA ILE A 188 8.76 -13.98 9.69
C ILE A 188 8.86 -14.46 8.23
N GLN A 189 7.87 -15.21 7.75
CA GLN A 189 7.84 -15.67 6.35
C GLN A 189 7.78 -14.49 5.39
N LEU A 190 6.85 -13.56 5.57
CA LEU A 190 6.73 -12.38 4.71
C LEU A 190 8.03 -11.55 4.71
N LEU A 191 8.65 -11.35 5.88
CA LEU A 191 9.90 -10.62 5.98
C LEU A 191 11.06 -11.37 5.30
N SER A 192 11.12 -12.71 5.42
CA SER A 192 12.13 -13.53 4.73
C SER A 192 11.99 -13.46 3.20
N ASP A 193 10.74 -13.53 2.72
CA ASP A 193 10.44 -13.39 1.29
C ASP A 193 10.84 -12.02 0.76
N MET A 194 10.55 -10.95 1.50
CA MET A 194 10.96 -9.58 1.16
C MET A 194 12.47 -9.38 1.21
N ALA A 195 13.17 -10.05 2.13
CA ALA A 195 14.62 -9.93 2.29
C ALA A 195 15.43 -10.86 1.35
N GLY A 196 14.78 -11.81 0.69
CA GLY A 196 15.44 -12.81 -0.16
C GLY A 196 16.41 -13.69 0.62
N ILE A 197 16.05 -14.12 1.83
CA ILE A 197 16.84 -15.00 2.69
C ILE A 197 15.96 -16.07 3.32
N SER A 198 16.56 -17.12 3.92
CA SER A 198 15.79 -18.21 4.51
C SER A 198 14.98 -17.73 5.73
N ARG A 199 13.84 -18.38 5.98
CA ARG A 199 13.01 -18.13 7.16
C ARG A 199 13.78 -18.36 8.47
N GLU A 200 14.65 -19.38 8.51
CA GLU A 200 15.47 -19.71 9.66
C GLU A 200 16.45 -18.56 9.97
N THR A 201 17.17 -18.06 8.95
CA THR A 201 18.08 -16.92 9.08
C THR A 201 17.32 -15.67 9.55
N THR A 202 16.16 -15.40 8.96
CA THR A 202 15.31 -14.28 9.38
C THR A 202 14.86 -14.43 10.82
N SER A 203 14.44 -15.64 11.24
CA SER A 203 14.02 -15.91 12.62
C SER A 203 15.15 -15.68 13.63
N HIS A 204 16.38 -16.10 13.29
CA HIS A 204 17.56 -15.87 14.12
C HIS A 204 17.82 -14.36 14.29
N ILE A 205 17.84 -13.61 13.21
CA ILE A 205 18.05 -12.16 13.23
C ILE A 205 16.96 -11.45 14.06
N ILE A 206 15.70 -11.86 13.92
CA ILE A 206 14.59 -11.29 14.72
C ILE A 206 14.78 -11.56 16.20
N ASN A 207 15.29 -12.74 16.59
CA ASN A 207 15.58 -13.04 17.99
C ASN A 207 16.75 -12.19 18.52
N GLU A 208 17.82 -12.00 17.75
CA GLU A 208 18.90 -11.07 18.09
C GLU A 208 18.37 -9.64 18.32
N LEU A 209 17.54 -9.12 17.41
CA LEU A 209 16.94 -7.78 17.56
C LEU A 209 16.04 -7.67 18.80
N ARG A 210 15.44 -8.77 19.24
CA ARG A 210 14.67 -8.82 20.50
C ARG A 210 15.59 -8.79 21.71
N GLU A 211 16.67 -9.55 21.71
CA GLU A 211 17.68 -9.54 22.77
C GLU A 211 18.32 -8.15 22.91
N GLU A 212 18.56 -7.46 21.79
CA GLU A 212 19.03 -6.08 21.73
C GLU A 212 17.97 -5.04 22.13
N LYS A 213 16.73 -5.46 22.46
CA LYS A 213 15.60 -4.60 22.79
C LYS A 213 15.21 -3.60 21.69
N ARG A 214 15.49 -3.93 20.44
CA ARG A 214 15.16 -3.13 19.25
C ARG A 214 13.87 -3.57 18.56
N LEU A 215 13.37 -4.75 18.91
CA LEU A 215 12.10 -5.30 18.43
C LEU A 215 11.38 -6.01 19.56
N PHE A 216 10.09 -5.74 19.70
CA PHE A 216 9.22 -6.38 20.70
C PHE A 216 7.98 -6.94 20.02
N LYS A 217 7.28 -7.81 20.72
CA LYS A 217 6.01 -8.35 20.29
C LYS A 217 4.94 -7.99 21.31
N ASN A 218 3.95 -7.23 20.89
CA ASN A 218 2.76 -6.95 21.68
C ASN A 218 1.57 -7.72 21.10
N SER A 219 1.14 -8.80 21.80
CA SER A 219 0.12 -9.70 21.28
C SER A 219 0.54 -10.26 19.91
N LYS A 220 -0.08 -9.80 18.83
CA LYS A 220 0.23 -10.22 17.45
C LYS A 220 1.00 -9.18 16.64
N ASN A 221 1.14 -7.94 17.17
CA ASN A 221 1.80 -6.83 16.48
C ASN A 221 3.29 -6.80 16.78
N TRP A 222 4.06 -6.21 15.89
CA TRP A 222 5.48 -5.96 16.08
C TRP A 222 5.69 -4.52 16.49
N LEU A 223 6.45 -4.30 17.56
CA LEU A 223 6.89 -2.98 18.00
C LEU A 223 8.38 -2.86 17.66
N VAL A 224 8.70 -1.97 16.77
CA VAL A 224 10.06 -1.73 16.28
C VAL A 224 10.56 -0.41 16.84
N SER A 225 11.70 -0.43 17.55
CA SER A 225 12.30 0.78 18.11
C SER A 225 12.65 1.78 17.02
N LYS A 226 12.49 3.08 17.29
CA LYS A 226 12.93 4.15 16.38
C LYS A 226 14.45 4.21 16.20
N ASP A 227 15.18 3.60 17.13
CA ASP A 227 16.65 3.50 17.09
C ASP A 227 17.16 2.28 16.29
N LEU A 228 16.28 1.55 15.64
CA LEU A 228 16.61 0.33 14.88
C LEU A 228 17.72 0.54 13.86
#